data_5476b9fd85ce46cd1a88fc2b474afef1
#
_entry.id   5476b9fd85ce46cd1a88fc2b474afef1
#
_cell.length_a   1.000
_cell.length_b   1.000
_cell.length_c   1.000
_cell.angle_alpha   90.00
_cell.angle_beta   90.00
_cell.angle_gamma   90.00
#
_symmetry.space_group_name_H-M   'P 1'
#
loop_
_entity.id
_entity.type
_entity.pdbx_description
1 polymer ?
#
loop_
_entity_poly.entity_id
_entity_poly.type
_entity_poly.pdbx_seq_one_letter_code
_entity_poly.pdbx_strand_id
1 'polypeptide(L)'
;IFANTTNPRSSYGEGIALAAQAGAVLTDMEFIQFHPTGLDFGLDPTPLATEAIRGDGAYLVNQNEERFMLGIHPENELAPRDLVAQNLFKQIEQGNSVFLDCRKVSNEFETKYPQVASYCQAAGLNPKIDLLPILPVAHYHIGGVKTDLEGKTSIEGLWCCGEVAATGIHGANRLASNSLLESMVFGRIVAKNINSLPIKKVNKINPDFIRMHKEKTKNRIRAKKYIWQLRSSMMRNIGIVRNHSSIIRGLHDILKIERESKGLSAKLNDMILVSKFIIIGAYLRKESRGCHLRSDYKNTEDNFILHFDLKFSDLDSKITEILNLADNANHKQVVN
;
A
#
# COMPACT_ATOMS: atom_id res chain seq x y z
N ILE A 1 -5.30 3.16 -4.03
CA ILE A 1 -4.47 2.66 -5.13
C ILE A 1 -4.72 1.17 -5.39
N PHE A 2 -4.93 0.34 -4.38
CA PHE A 2 -5.26 -1.08 -4.50
C PHE A 2 -6.76 -1.34 -4.39
N ALA A 3 -7.26 -2.42 -5.03
CA ALA A 3 -8.68 -2.76 -5.01
C ALA A 3 -9.14 -3.08 -3.59
N ASN A 4 -8.41 -3.96 -2.89
CA ASN A 4 -8.68 -4.32 -1.51
C ASN A 4 -7.78 -3.49 -0.59
N THR A 5 -8.36 -2.62 0.21
CA THR A 5 -7.63 -1.73 1.12
C THR A 5 -8.46 -1.36 2.33
N THR A 6 -7.79 -1.17 3.47
CA THR A 6 -8.40 -0.61 4.68
C THR A 6 -8.44 0.92 4.68
N ASN A 7 -7.75 1.55 3.73
CA ASN A 7 -7.65 3.01 3.68
C ASN A 7 -8.97 3.65 3.23
N PRO A 8 -9.38 4.76 3.86
CA PRO A 8 -10.56 5.50 3.42
C PRO A 8 -10.36 6.02 1.99
N ARG A 9 -11.47 6.18 1.26
CA ARG A 9 -11.44 6.63 -0.16
C ARG A 9 -10.82 8.00 -0.37
N SER A 10 -10.63 8.79 0.68
CA SER A 10 -9.92 10.06 0.66
C SER A 10 -8.39 9.89 0.68
N SER A 11 -7.88 8.75 1.16
CA SER A 11 -6.44 8.45 1.21
C SER A 11 -6.02 7.70 -0.06
N TYR A 12 -5.56 8.44 -1.06
CA TYR A 12 -5.22 7.91 -2.38
C TYR A 12 -3.79 8.28 -2.86
N GLY A 13 -2.96 8.82 -1.95
CA GLY A 13 -1.58 9.19 -2.25
C GLY A 13 -1.42 10.66 -2.67
N GLU A 14 -2.42 11.54 -2.44
CA GLU A 14 -2.37 12.96 -2.82
C GLU A 14 -1.14 13.67 -2.26
N GLY A 15 -0.83 13.49 -0.96
CA GLY A 15 0.34 14.11 -0.33
C GLY A 15 1.66 13.67 -0.97
N ILE A 16 1.80 12.40 -1.34
CA ILE A 16 2.97 11.88 -2.05
C ILE A 16 3.04 12.50 -3.45
N ALA A 17 1.92 12.55 -4.18
CA ALA A 17 1.87 13.12 -5.53
C ALA A 17 2.23 14.61 -5.54
N LEU A 18 1.69 15.39 -4.60
CA LEU A 18 1.99 16.82 -4.46
C LEU A 18 3.47 17.06 -4.15
N ALA A 19 4.03 16.31 -3.20
CA ALA A 19 5.45 16.43 -2.86
C ALA A 19 6.36 16.05 -4.04
N ALA A 20 6.04 14.96 -4.75
CA ALA A 20 6.78 14.54 -5.94
C ALA A 20 6.75 15.61 -7.05
N GLN A 21 5.56 16.15 -7.35
CA GLN A 21 5.40 17.21 -8.36
C GLN A 21 6.14 18.50 -7.97
N ALA A 22 6.27 18.78 -6.68
CA ALA A 22 7.09 19.87 -6.17
C ALA A 22 8.61 19.58 -6.27
N GLY A 23 9.02 18.35 -6.62
CA GLY A 23 10.41 17.94 -6.79
C GLY A 23 11.02 17.22 -5.57
N ALA A 24 10.22 16.84 -4.57
CA ALA A 24 10.70 16.07 -3.44
C ALA A 24 11.19 14.67 -3.87
N VAL A 25 12.21 14.19 -3.19
CA VAL A 25 12.66 12.80 -3.31
C VAL A 25 11.66 11.89 -2.63
N LEU A 26 11.20 10.87 -3.34
CA LEU A 26 10.46 9.74 -2.79
C LEU A 26 11.42 8.56 -2.58
N THR A 27 11.19 7.75 -1.55
CA THR A 27 12.03 6.59 -1.28
C THR A 27 11.19 5.37 -0.90
N ASP A 28 11.70 4.18 -1.22
CA ASP A 28 11.13 2.88 -0.83
C ASP A 28 9.67 2.67 -1.23
N MET A 29 9.27 3.21 -2.37
CA MET A 29 7.89 3.23 -2.83
C MET A 29 7.29 1.84 -3.06
N GLU A 30 8.11 0.81 -3.23
CA GLU A 30 7.71 -0.59 -3.40
C GLU A 30 7.23 -1.27 -2.12
N PHE A 31 7.52 -0.73 -0.92
CA PHE A 31 7.15 -1.35 0.34
C PHE A 31 5.72 -0.98 0.74
N ILE A 32 4.78 -1.81 0.31
CA ILE A 32 3.36 -1.74 0.68
C ILE A 32 3.06 -2.90 1.62
N GLN A 33 2.68 -2.59 2.86
CA GLN A 33 2.27 -3.62 3.82
C GLN A 33 0.83 -4.05 3.57
N PHE A 34 0.64 -5.34 3.34
CA PHE A 34 -0.67 -5.97 3.31
C PHE A 34 -1.02 -6.54 4.68
N HIS A 35 -2.20 -6.19 5.20
CA HIS A 35 -2.72 -6.80 6.41
C HIS A 35 -3.44 -8.10 6.06
N PRO A 36 -3.19 -9.21 6.77
CA PRO A 36 -3.74 -10.52 6.38
C PRO A 36 -5.26 -10.64 6.57
N THR A 37 -5.84 -9.95 7.54
CA THR A 37 -7.21 -10.18 7.99
C THR A 37 -8.16 -9.01 7.67
N GLY A 38 -8.23 -8.61 6.39
CA GLY A 38 -9.36 -7.83 5.88
C GLY A 38 -10.60 -8.71 5.82
N LEU A 39 -11.75 -8.23 6.30
CA LEU A 39 -13.02 -8.95 6.25
C LEU A 39 -13.62 -8.86 4.84
N ASP A 40 -13.78 -9.99 4.17
CA ASP A 40 -14.30 -10.06 2.80
C ASP A 40 -15.82 -10.00 2.77
N PHE A 41 -16.36 -8.86 3.14
CA PHE A 41 -17.80 -8.58 3.19
C PHE A 41 -18.28 -7.71 2.01
N GLY A 42 -17.46 -7.58 0.96
CA GLY A 42 -17.80 -6.80 -0.24
C GLY A 42 -17.80 -5.29 -0.01
N LEU A 43 -17.23 -4.78 1.07
CA LEU A 43 -17.19 -3.36 1.42
C LEU A 43 -15.90 -2.68 0.91
N ASP A 44 -16.00 -1.39 0.57
CA ASP A 44 -14.89 -0.53 0.18
C ASP A 44 -14.96 0.82 0.93
N PRO A 45 -14.05 1.13 1.86
CA PRO A 45 -12.88 0.34 2.23
C PRO A 45 -13.23 -1.01 2.89
N THR A 46 -12.30 -1.97 2.77
CA THR A 46 -12.45 -3.29 3.37
C THR A 46 -12.32 -3.17 4.90
N PRO A 47 -13.31 -3.64 5.68
CA PRO A 47 -13.21 -3.66 7.14
C PRO A 47 -12.06 -4.53 7.61
N LEU A 48 -11.45 -4.16 8.73
CA LEU A 48 -10.28 -4.85 9.28
C LEU A 48 -10.64 -5.64 10.54
N ALA A 49 -10.33 -6.94 10.55
CA ALA A 49 -10.19 -7.68 11.80
C ALA A 49 -8.79 -7.41 12.38
N THR A 50 -8.75 -6.68 13.51
CA THR A 50 -7.48 -6.29 14.14
C THR A 50 -6.62 -7.51 14.50
N GLU A 51 -5.30 -7.34 14.48
CA GLU A 51 -4.33 -8.38 14.87
C GLU A 51 -4.54 -8.89 16.30
N ALA A 52 -5.07 -8.04 17.20
CA ALA A 52 -5.37 -8.40 18.57
C ALA A 52 -6.32 -9.60 18.67
N ILE A 53 -7.22 -9.81 17.70
CA ILE A 53 -8.12 -10.98 17.66
C ILE A 53 -7.31 -12.27 17.50
N ARG A 54 -6.24 -12.27 16.68
CA ARG A 54 -5.31 -13.41 16.57
C ARG A 54 -4.49 -13.58 17.85
N GLY A 55 -4.10 -12.46 18.48
CA GLY A 55 -3.46 -12.47 19.81
C GLY A 55 -4.33 -13.10 20.90
N ASP A 56 -5.64 -12.97 20.80
CA ASP A 56 -6.62 -13.57 21.70
C ASP A 56 -7.00 -15.04 21.34
N GLY A 57 -6.30 -15.63 20.36
CA GLY A 57 -6.42 -17.03 20.03
C GLY A 57 -7.28 -17.37 18.83
N ALA A 58 -7.62 -16.40 17.95
CA ALA A 58 -8.24 -16.71 16.67
C ALA A 58 -7.23 -17.39 15.73
N TYR A 59 -7.72 -18.34 14.92
CA TYR A 59 -6.92 -19.10 13.96
C TYR A 59 -7.19 -18.67 12.53
N LEU A 60 -6.20 -18.89 11.66
CA LEU A 60 -6.33 -18.75 10.21
C LEU A 60 -6.53 -20.14 9.60
N VAL A 61 -7.68 -20.34 8.98
CA VAL A 61 -8.08 -21.64 8.45
C VAL A 61 -8.54 -21.56 6.99
N ASN A 62 -8.44 -22.68 6.28
CA ASN A 62 -9.05 -22.83 4.95
C ASN A 62 -10.49 -23.36 5.06
N GLN A 63 -11.15 -23.66 3.94
CA GLN A 63 -12.52 -24.19 3.89
C GLN A 63 -12.69 -25.57 4.54
N ASN A 64 -11.59 -26.31 4.75
CA ASN A 64 -11.57 -27.60 5.45
C ASN A 64 -11.29 -27.44 6.95
N GLU A 65 -11.27 -26.21 7.45
CA GLU A 65 -10.89 -25.83 8.82
C GLU A 65 -9.44 -26.19 9.19
N GLU A 66 -8.58 -26.37 8.20
CA GLU A 66 -7.16 -26.65 8.41
C GLU A 66 -6.39 -25.34 8.67
N ARG A 67 -5.64 -25.31 9.78
CA ARG A 67 -4.79 -24.17 10.15
C ARG A 67 -3.53 -24.16 9.28
N PHE A 68 -3.50 -23.30 8.28
CA PHE A 68 -2.41 -23.26 7.30
C PHE A 68 -1.13 -22.52 7.77
N MET A 69 -1.15 -21.89 8.94
CA MET A 69 0.05 -21.26 9.52
C MET A 69 0.88 -22.22 10.39
N LEU A 70 0.35 -23.40 10.73
CA LEU A 70 1.08 -24.38 11.53
C LEU A 70 2.36 -24.85 10.82
N GLY A 71 3.48 -24.79 11.55
CA GLY A 71 4.80 -25.21 11.04
C GLY A 71 5.48 -24.22 10.08
N ILE A 72 4.85 -23.09 9.77
CA ILE A 72 5.44 -22.04 8.92
C ILE A 72 6.36 -21.14 9.76
N HIS A 73 5.95 -20.79 10.97
CA HIS A 73 6.70 -19.94 11.89
C HIS A 73 6.39 -20.35 13.34
N PRO A 74 7.33 -20.21 14.29
CA PRO A 74 7.09 -20.59 15.69
C PRO A 74 5.87 -19.88 16.31
N GLU A 75 5.60 -18.65 15.93
CA GLU A 75 4.45 -17.87 16.42
C GLU A 75 3.17 -18.11 15.61
N ASN A 76 3.17 -19.01 14.62
CA ASN A 76 2.02 -19.36 13.79
C ASN A 76 1.24 -18.13 13.28
N GLU A 77 -0.01 -17.91 13.71
CA GLU A 77 -0.86 -16.79 13.30
C GLU A 77 -0.37 -15.41 13.75
N LEU A 78 0.56 -15.34 14.70
CA LEU A 78 1.20 -14.13 15.18
C LEU A 78 2.55 -13.84 14.52
N ALA A 79 2.94 -14.64 13.54
CA ALA A 79 4.11 -14.36 12.71
C ALA A 79 4.03 -12.96 12.09
N PRO A 80 5.17 -12.40 11.63
CA PRO A 80 5.21 -11.10 10.95
C PRO A 80 4.14 -10.99 9.85
N ARG A 81 3.53 -9.82 9.72
CA ARG A 81 2.37 -9.59 8.84
C ARG A 81 2.60 -9.96 7.39
N ASP A 82 3.80 -9.68 6.88
CA ASP A 82 4.21 -10.04 5.53
C ASP A 82 4.18 -11.54 5.32
N LEU A 83 4.72 -12.32 6.26
CA LEU A 83 4.71 -13.78 6.20
C LEU A 83 3.29 -14.34 6.26
N VAL A 84 2.45 -13.83 7.16
CA VAL A 84 1.05 -14.27 7.27
C VAL A 84 0.28 -13.92 6.00
N ALA A 85 0.42 -12.69 5.48
CA ALA A 85 -0.26 -12.26 4.25
C ALA A 85 0.17 -13.07 3.03
N GLN A 86 1.47 -13.43 2.92
CA GLN A 86 2.01 -14.28 1.86
C GLN A 86 1.42 -15.68 1.89
N ASN A 87 1.36 -16.32 3.08
CA ASN A 87 0.83 -17.67 3.21
C ASN A 87 -0.69 -17.71 2.99
N LEU A 88 -1.42 -16.69 3.44
CA LEU A 88 -2.84 -16.54 3.15
C LEU A 88 -3.07 -16.38 1.64
N PHE A 89 -2.29 -15.55 0.97
CA PHE A 89 -2.37 -15.35 -0.48
C PHE A 89 -2.05 -16.65 -1.24
N LYS A 90 -1.08 -17.42 -0.77
CA LYS A 90 -0.76 -18.76 -1.32
C LYS A 90 -1.95 -19.72 -1.25
N GLN A 91 -2.70 -19.72 -0.15
CA GLN A 91 -3.95 -20.50 -0.06
C GLN A 91 -4.95 -20.08 -1.13
N ILE A 92 -5.14 -18.77 -1.33
CA ILE A 92 -6.04 -18.23 -2.36
C ILE A 92 -5.58 -18.62 -3.76
N GLU A 93 -4.28 -18.54 -4.06
CA GLU A 93 -3.72 -18.97 -5.36
C GLU A 93 -3.92 -20.47 -5.63
N GLN A 94 -3.98 -21.28 -4.59
CA GLN A 94 -4.28 -22.72 -4.67
C GLN A 94 -5.79 -23.00 -4.84
N GLY A 95 -6.63 -21.98 -4.88
CA GLY A 95 -8.08 -22.09 -5.02
C GLY A 95 -8.81 -22.30 -3.69
N ASN A 96 -8.13 -22.15 -2.56
CA ASN A 96 -8.75 -22.28 -1.24
C ASN A 96 -9.46 -20.97 -0.84
N SER A 97 -10.61 -21.11 -0.18
CA SER A 97 -11.21 -20.04 0.60
C SER A 97 -10.52 -19.97 1.97
N VAL A 98 -10.35 -18.77 2.49
CA VAL A 98 -9.62 -18.51 3.75
C VAL A 98 -10.47 -17.76 4.75
N PHE A 99 -10.34 -18.11 6.01
CA PHE A 99 -11.21 -17.62 7.07
C PHE A 99 -10.41 -17.29 8.35
N LEU A 100 -10.96 -16.37 9.13
CA LEU A 100 -10.58 -16.12 10.51
C LEU A 100 -11.57 -16.88 11.41
N ASP A 101 -11.08 -17.86 12.15
CA ASP A 101 -11.85 -18.61 13.13
C ASP A 101 -11.75 -17.95 14.51
N CYS A 102 -12.83 -17.27 14.90
CA CYS A 102 -12.96 -16.58 16.18
C CYS A 102 -13.72 -17.40 17.23
N ARG A 103 -14.19 -18.62 16.93
CA ARG A 103 -15.09 -19.41 17.79
C ARG A 103 -14.50 -19.73 19.18
N LYS A 104 -13.17 -19.69 19.31
CA LYS A 104 -12.46 -19.90 20.60
C LYS A 104 -11.98 -18.60 21.26
N VAL A 105 -12.21 -17.45 20.63
CA VAL A 105 -11.93 -16.15 21.25
C VAL A 105 -12.97 -15.87 22.34
N SER A 106 -12.57 -15.08 23.35
CA SER A 106 -13.36 -14.75 24.55
C SER A 106 -14.87 -14.59 24.30
N ASN A 107 -15.68 -15.06 25.24
CA ASN A 107 -17.14 -14.85 25.23
C ASN A 107 -17.56 -13.37 25.20
N GLU A 108 -16.62 -12.46 25.48
CA GLU A 108 -16.82 -11.00 25.45
C GLU A 108 -16.40 -10.37 24.11
N PHE A 109 -16.43 -11.13 23.01
CA PHE A 109 -15.98 -10.68 21.70
C PHE A 109 -16.59 -9.35 21.29
N GLU A 110 -17.91 -9.20 21.49
CA GLU A 110 -18.66 -7.98 21.13
C GLU A 110 -18.23 -6.75 21.94
N THR A 111 -17.88 -6.96 23.21
CA THR A 111 -17.39 -5.89 24.10
C THR A 111 -15.96 -5.51 23.78
N LYS A 112 -15.13 -6.50 23.49
CA LYS A 112 -13.69 -6.29 23.22
C LYS A 112 -13.43 -5.79 21.81
N TYR A 113 -14.23 -6.24 20.83
CA TYR A 113 -14.10 -5.91 19.40
C TYR A 113 -15.41 -5.36 18.81
N PRO A 114 -16.02 -4.31 19.36
CA PRO A 114 -17.36 -3.86 19.03
C PRO A 114 -17.51 -3.49 17.55
N GLN A 115 -16.46 -2.92 16.95
CA GLN A 115 -16.49 -2.55 15.54
C GLN A 115 -16.49 -3.77 14.62
N VAL A 116 -15.68 -4.79 14.93
CA VAL A 116 -15.64 -6.05 14.14
C VAL A 116 -16.95 -6.80 14.31
N ALA A 117 -17.49 -6.87 15.53
CA ALA A 117 -18.79 -7.46 15.81
C ALA A 117 -19.93 -6.79 15.01
N SER A 118 -19.91 -5.45 14.92
CA SER A 118 -20.87 -4.69 14.13
C SER A 118 -20.77 -5.02 12.62
N TYR A 119 -19.56 -5.15 12.08
CA TYR A 119 -19.39 -5.57 10.68
C TYR A 119 -19.89 -6.99 10.42
N CYS A 120 -19.61 -7.93 11.34
CA CYS A 120 -20.11 -9.30 11.23
C CYS A 120 -21.63 -9.34 11.28
N GLN A 121 -22.26 -8.63 12.21
CA GLN A 121 -23.71 -8.53 12.32
C GLN A 121 -24.33 -7.96 11.05
N ALA A 122 -23.74 -6.91 10.47
CA ALA A 122 -24.22 -6.32 9.20
C ALA A 122 -24.09 -7.29 8.02
N ALA A 123 -23.12 -8.21 8.06
CA ALA A 123 -22.92 -9.28 7.08
C ALA A 123 -23.77 -10.54 7.37
N GLY A 124 -24.56 -10.56 8.46
CA GLY A 124 -25.35 -11.73 8.88
C GLY A 124 -24.52 -12.86 9.47
N LEU A 125 -23.32 -12.58 9.98
CA LEU A 125 -22.39 -13.56 10.55
C LEU A 125 -22.26 -13.37 12.07
N ASN A 126 -22.08 -14.48 12.76
CA ASN A 126 -21.80 -14.50 14.19
C ASN A 126 -20.38 -15.05 14.45
N PRO A 127 -19.43 -14.25 14.96
CA PRO A 127 -18.04 -14.70 15.18
C PRO A 127 -17.89 -15.88 16.14
N LYS A 128 -18.92 -16.18 16.95
CA LYS A 128 -18.90 -17.30 17.91
C LYS A 128 -19.22 -18.66 17.28
N ILE A 129 -19.86 -18.65 16.07
CA ILE A 129 -20.30 -19.88 15.41
C ILE A 129 -19.85 -19.97 13.96
N ASP A 130 -19.65 -18.82 13.30
CA ASP A 130 -19.32 -18.75 11.89
C ASP A 130 -17.82 -18.48 11.66
N LEU A 131 -17.27 -19.05 10.60
CA LEU A 131 -15.98 -18.66 10.05
C LEU A 131 -16.11 -17.33 9.33
N LEU A 132 -15.24 -16.37 9.63
CA LEU A 132 -15.27 -15.06 9.01
C LEU A 132 -14.42 -15.06 7.73
N PRO A 133 -14.99 -14.86 6.53
CA PRO A 133 -14.21 -14.81 5.31
C PRO A 133 -13.25 -13.61 5.33
N ILE A 134 -12.01 -13.85 4.97
CA ILE A 134 -10.93 -12.86 4.99
C ILE A 134 -10.16 -12.84 3.67
N LEU A 135 -9.47 -11.73 3.45
CA LEU A 135 -8.51 -11.59 2.35
C LEU A 135 -7.39 -10.61 2.77
N PRO A 136 -6.21 -10.71 2.14
CA PRO A 136 -5.15 -9.74 2.41
C PRO A 136 -5.48 -8.40 1.75
N VAL A 137 -5.24 -7.32 2.49
CA VAL A 137 -5.61 -5.95 2.09
C VAL A 137 -4.43 -5.00 2.20
N ALA A 138 -4.25 -4.10 1.23
CA ALA A 138 -3.30 -3.01 1.33
C ALA A 138 -3.67 -2.13 2.54
N HIS A 139 -2.72 -1.96 3.46
CA HIS A 139 -2.99 -1.40 4.78
C HIS A 139 -2.12 -0.21 5.13
N TYR A 140 -0.81 -0.25 4.81
CA TYR A 140 0.13 0.80 5.15
C TYR A 140 1.20 0.94 4.06
N HIS A 141 1.52 2.18 3.68
CA HIS A 141 2.64 2.49 2.78
C HIS A 141 3.87 2.84 3.61
N ILE A 142 4.91 2.01 3.54
CA ILE A 142 6.15 2.20 4.30
C ILE A 142 7.04 3.23 3.62
N GLY A 143 7.12 3.20 2.29
CA GLY A 143 7.74 4.22 1.48
C GLY A 143 6.94 5.52 1.46
N GLY A 144 7.52 6.56 0.87
CA GLY A 144 6.87 7.87 0.78
C GLY A 144 7.86 8.99 0.51
N VAL A 145 7.56 10.19 0.97
CA VAL A 145 8.44 11.35 0.88
C VAL A 145 9.63 11.15 1.81
N LYS A 146 10.85 11.14 1.25
CA LYS A 146 12.08 10.99 2.02
C LYS A 146 12.25 12.15 3.00
N THR A 147 12.47 11.83 4.28
CA THR A 147 12.73 12.83 5.32
C THR A 147 13.97 12.48 6.12
N ASP A 148 14.56 13.50 6.73
CA ASP A 148 15.55 13.31 7.80
C ASP A 148 14.84 13.07 9.16
N LEU A 149 15.64 12.93 10.23
CA LEU A 149 15.12 12.72 11.60
C LEU A 149 14.34 13.92 12.15
N GLU A 150 14.41 15.09 11.52
CA GLU A 150 13.66 16.29 11.85
C GLU A 150 12.39 16.44 11.00
N GLY A 151 12.11 15.47 10.12
CA GLY A 151 10.99 15.47 9.19
C GLY A 151 11.16 16.43 8.01
N LYS A 152 12.37 16.97 7.77
CA LYS A 152 12.66 17.82 6.62
C LYS A 152 12.75 16.97 5.36
N THR A 153 12.16 17.45 4.28
CA THR A 153 12.27 16.82 2.96
C THR A 153 13.48 17.36 2.19
N SER A 154 13.70 16.86 0.99
CA SER A 154 14.71 17.40 0.05
C SER A 154 14.39 18.82 -0.47
N ILE A 155 13.22 19.36 -0.15
CA ILE A 155 12.78 20.70 -0.56
C ILE A 155 12.85 21.63 0.64
N GLU A 156 13.55 22.75 0.48
CA GLU A 156 13.60 23.78 1.51
C GLU A 156 12.20 24.32 1.83
N GLY A 157 11.86 24.36 3.12
CA GLY A 157 10.56 24.85 3.59
C GLY A 157 9.43 23.81 3.53
N LEU A 158 9.73 22.54 3.21
CA LEU A 158 8.76 21.43 3.23
C LEU A 158 9.16 20.38 4.23
N TRP A 159 8.22 20.03 5.14
CA TRP A 159 8.34 18.94 6.10
C TRP A 159 7.24 17.91 5.85
N CYS A 160 7.52 16.65 6.17
CA CYS A 160 6.54 15.57 6.16
C CYS A 160 6.63 14.76 7.45
N CYS A 161 5.47 14.27 7.93
CA CYS A 161 5.37 13.35 9.07
C CYS A 161 4.14 12.46 8.92
N GLY A 162 4.11 11.33 9.63
CA GLY A 162 3.10 10.29 9.48
C GLY A 162 3.29 9.47 8.21
N GLU A 163 2.27 8.73 7.78
CA GLU A 163 2.36 7.74 6.69
C GLU A 163 2.83 8.30 5.34
N VAL A 164 2.69 9.61 5.11
CA VAL A 164 3.20 10.26 3.88
C VAL A 164 4.72 10.33 3.84
N ALA A 165 5.38 10.27 5.01
CA ALA A 165 6.82 10.38 5.16
C ALA A 165 7.47 8.99 5.21
N ALA A 166 8.58 8.81 4.50
CA ALA A 166 9.46 7.67 4.66
C ALA A 166 10.61 8.07 5.61
N THR A 167 10.40 7.84 6.89
CA THR A 167 11.35 8.19 7.97
C THR A 167 12.44 7.14 8.16
N GLY A 168 12.30 5.96 7.54
CA GLY A 168 13.19 4.81 7.70
C GLY A 168 12.92 3.93 8.92
N ILE A 169 12.11 4.39 9.88
CA ILE A 169 11.86 3.67 11.16
C ILE A 169 11.20 2.29 10.98
N HIS A 170 10.51 2.08 9.88
CA HIS A 170 9.78 0.83 9.62
C HIS A 170 10.60 -0.20 8.82
N GLY A 171 11.75 0.18 8.27
CA GLY A 171 12.51 -0.70 7.39
C GLY A 171 11.66 -1.24 6.24
N ALA A 172 11.74 -2.55 6.01
CA ALA A 172 10.98 -3.21 4.94
C ALA A 172 9.61 -3.76 5.39
N ASN A 173 9.29 -3.72 6.70
CA ASN A 173 8.03 -4.23 7.25
C ASN A 173 7.68 -3.56 8.58
N ARG A 174 6.57 -2.83 8.65
CA ARG A 174 6.16 -2.09 9.83
C ARG A 174 5.60 -3.02 10.91
N LEU A 175 6.06 -2.86 12.14
CA LEU A 175 5.47 -3.49 13.32
C LEU A 175 4.08 -2.93 13.60
N ALA A 176 3.20 -3.78 14.15
CA ALA A 176 1.84 -3.37 14.54
C ALA A 176 1.86 -2.13 15.45
N SER A 177 0.90 -1.23 15.25
CA SER A 177 0.68 0.02 16.00
C SER A 177 1.78 1.09 15.91
N ASN A 178 2.95 0.81 15.32
CA ASN A 178 4.05 1.78 15.24
C ASN A 178 3.74 3.02 14.37
N SER A 179 2.78 2.94 13.45
CA SER A 179 2.37 4.09 12.64
C SER A 179 1.80 5.24 13.48
N LEU A 180 1.06 4.93 14.55
CA LEU A 180 0.52 5.94 15.44
C LEU A 180 1.62 6.61 16.26
N LEU A 181 2.58 5.80 16.77
CA LEU A 181 3.74 6.32 17.51
C LEU A 181 4.60 7.21 16.61
N GLU A 182 4.88 6.77 15.38
CA GLU A 182 5.59 7.57 14.37
C GLU A 182 4.89 8.92 14.15
N SER A 183 3.59 8.89 13.85
CA SER A 183 2.83 10.11 13.57
C SER A 183 2.85 11.10 14.75
N MET A 184 2.75 10.61 15.99
CA MET A 184 2.80 11.45 17.19
C MET A 184 4.19 12.03 17.43
N VAL A 185 5.23 11.20 17.33
CA VAL A 185 6.62 11.61 17.62
C VAL A 185 7.12 12.56 16.55
N PHE A 186 7.03 12.19 15.28
CA PHE A 186 7.49 13.04 14.18
C PHE A 186 6.62 14.29 14.01
N GLY A 187 5.30 14.22 14.24
CA GLY A 187 4.44 15.40 14.26
C GLY A 187 4.90 16.44 15.28
N ARG A 188 5.29 15.99 16.50
CA ARG A 188 5.86 16.86 17.53
C ARG A 188 7.23 17.44 17.13
N ILE A 189 8.10 16.61 16.54
CA ILE A 189 9.44 17.03 16.09
C ILE A 189 9.31 18.09 14.99
N VAL A 190 8.48 17.84 13.98
CA VAL A 190 8.21 18.78 12.88
C VAL A 190 7.64 20.10 13.40
N ALA A 191 6.64 20.03 14.28
CA ALA A 191 6.05 21.25 14.86
C ALA A 191 7.08 22.07 15.62
N LYS A 192 7.94 21.44 16.43
CA LYS A 192 9.02 22.12 17.17
C LYS A 192 10.04 22.75 16.21
N ASN A 193 10.40 22.03 15.15
CA ASN A 193 11.36 22.49 14.15
C ASN A 193 10.84 23.72 13.42
N ILE A 194 9.61 23.67 12.91
CA ILE A 194 8.96 24.80 12.22
C ILE A 194 8.82 26.01 13.13
N ASN A 195 8.43 25.80 14.39
CA ASN A 195 8.24 26.89 15.36
C ASN A 195 9.54 27.60 15.77
N SER A 196 10.71 26.95 15.54
CA SER A 196 12.02 27.56 15.77
C SER A 196 12.50 28.45 14.63
N LEU A 197 11.81 28.43 13.48
CA LEU A 197 12.20 29.21 12.30
C LEU A 197 11.81 30.69 12.48
N PRO A 198 12.62 31.62 11.95
CA PRO A 198 12.26 33.03 11.95
C PRO A 198 11.00 33.25 11.08
N ILE A 199 10.07 34.03 11.60
CA ILE A 199 8.85 34.39 10.86
C ILE A 199 9.26 35.22 9.63
N LYS A 200 9.21 34.61 8.45
CA LYS A 200 9.37 35.34 7.17
C LYS A 200 8.02 35.99 6.83
N LYS A 201 8.01 37.27 6.48
CA LYS A 201 6.81 37.90 5.90
C LYS A 201 6.43 37.14 4.62
N VAL A 202 5.26 36.51 4.65
CA VAL A 202 4.71 35.84 3.47
C VAL A 202 4.29 36.92 2.46
N ASN A 203 4.83 36.88 1.26
CA ASN A 203 4.29 37.67 0.15
C ASN A 203 2.84 37.22 -0.05
N LYS A 204 1.96 38.23 -0.38
CA LYS A 204 0.53 37.94 -0.63
C LYS A 204 0.40 36.76 -1.59
N ILE A 205 -0.19 35.67 -1.13
CA ILE A 205 -0.52 34.54 -2.00
C ILE A 205 -1.54 35.05 -3.01
N ASN A 206 -1.26 34.86 -4.30
CA ASN A 206 -2.21 35.22 -5.35
C ASN A 206 -3.49 34.39 -5.15
N PRO A 207 -4.68 35.00 -4.94
CA PRO A 207 -5.92 34.27 -4.73
C PRO A 207 -6.27 33.32 -5.88
N ASP A 208 -5.78 33.57 -7.11
CA ASP A 208 -6.00 32.71 -8.27
C ASP A 208 -5.29 31.37 -8.15
N PHE A 209 -4.30 31.23 -7.26
CA PHE A 209 -3.65 29.97 -6.94
C PHE A 209 -4.57 29.00 -6.15
N ILE A 210 -5.62 29.53 -5.50
CA ILE A 210 -6.55 28.77 -4.65
C ILE A 210 -7.82 28.37 -5.43
N ARG A 211 -7.92 28.67 -6.71
CA ARG A 211 -9.06 28.26 -7.52
C ARG A 211 -9.09 26.73 -7.67
N MET A 212 -9.77 26.09 -6.72
CA MET A 212 -10.16 24.68 -6.85
C MET A 212 -11.03 24.52 -8.11
N HIS A 213 -10.47 23.88 -9.12
CA HIS A 213 -11.23 23.53 -10.32
C HIS A 213 -12.31 22.51 -9.91
N LYS A 214 -13.57 22.94 -9.84
CA LYS A 214 -14.70 22.01 -9.64
C LYS A 214 -14.74 21.05 -10.83
N GLU A 215 -14.46 19.80 -10.56
CA GLU A 215 -14.57 18.72 -11.55
C GLU A 215 -16.01 18.64 -12.10
N LYS A 216 -16.16 18.62 -13.43
CA LYS A 216 -17.47 18.44 -14.06
C LYS A 216 -18.04 17.07 -13.70
N THR A 217 -19.32 16.98 -13.34
CA THR A 217 -20.00 15.74 -12.93
C THR A 217 -19.79 14.58 -13.93
N LYS A 218 -19.87 14.88 -15.24
CA LYS A 218 -19.64 13.88 -16.30
C LYS A 218 -18.21 13.30 -16.25
N ASN A 219 -17.21 14.14 -15.98
CA ASN A 219 -15.81 13.68 -15.84
C ASN A 219 -15.64 12.81 -14.61
N ARG A 220 -16.28 13.16 -13.50
CA ARG A 220 -16.25 12.37 -12.26
C ARG A 220 -16.80 10.95 -12.44
N ILE A 221 -17.88 10.79 -13.21
CA ILE A 221 -18.44 9.46 -13.51
C ILE A 221 -17.48 8.65 -14.37
N ARG A 222 -16.91 9.25 -15.42
CA ARG A 222 -15.92 8.58 -16.27
C ARG A 222 -14.65 8.21 -15.51
N ALA A 223 -14.15 9.09 -14.63
CA ALA A 223 -12.98 8.84 -13.80
C ALA A 223 -13.16 7.63 -12.88
N LYS A 224 -14.37 7.36 -12.34
CA LYS A 224 -14.65 6.18 -11.51
C LYS A 224 -14.31 4.87 -12.20
N LYS A 225 -14.57 4.74 -13.51
CA LYS A 225 -14.21 3.55 -14.29
C LYS A 225 -12.70 3.34 -14.29
N TYR A 226 -11.93 4.39 -14.56
CA TYR A 226 -10.47 4.30 -14.62
C TYR A 226 -9.84 4.12 -13.25
N ILE A 227 -10.41 4.73 -12.19
CA ILE A 227 -9.99 4.48 -10.80
C ILE A 227 -10.17 3.00 -10.44
N TRP A 228 -11.30 2.38 -10.82
CA TRP A 228 -11.52 0.96 -10.60
C TRP A 228 -10.52 0.10 -11.39
N GLN A 229 -10.27 0.41 -12.66
CA GLN A 229 -9.29 -0.29 -13.49
C GLN A 229 -7.87 -0.19 -12.92
N LEU A 230 -7.45 1.01 -12.48
CA LEU A 230 -6.16 1.23 -11.83
C LEU A 230 -6.03 0.38 -10.57
N ARG A 231 -7.00 0.47 -9.66
CA ARG A 231 -6.98 -0.28 -8.41
C ARG A 231 -6.94 -1.79 -8.64
N SER A 232 -7.69 -2.29 -9.62
CA SER A 232 -7.70 -3.71 -9.99
C SER A 232 -6.38 -4.16 -10.61
N SER A 233 -5.79 -3.34 -11.48
CA SER A 233 -4.47 -3.63 -12.07
C SER A 233 -3.36 -3.63 -11.02
N MET A 234 -3.33 -2.64 -10.12
CA MET A 234 -2.36 -2.57 -9.04
C MET A 234 -2.46 -3.78 -8.11
N MET A 235 -3.69 -4.20 -7.73
CA MET A 235 -3.88 -5.38 -6.89
C MET A 235 -3.39 -6.66 -7.56
N ARG A 236 -3.72 -6.86 -8.83
CA ARG A 236 -3.37 -8.07 -9.60
C ARG A 236 -1.89 -8.15 -9.94
N ASN A 237 -1.27 -7.03 -10.33
CA ASN A 237 0.07 -7.02 -10.91
C ASN A 237 1.16 -6.60 -9.91
N ILE A 238 0.82 -5.76 -8.91
CA ILE A 238 1.75 -5.14 -7.95
C ILE A 238 1.34 -5.45 -6.50
N GLY A 239 0.49 -6.45 -6.30
CA GLY A 239 0.00 -6.88 -5.00
C GLY A 239 1.08 -7.54 -4.13
N ILE A 240 0.71 -8.63 -3.46
CA ILE A 240 1.57 -9.32 -2.48
C ILE A 240 2.75 -9.99 -3.17
N VAL A 241 2.48 -10.81 -4.20
CA VAL A 241 3.51 -11.50 -4.97
C VAL A 241 3.69 -10.79 -6.31
N ARG A 242 4.93 -10.48 -6.62
CA ARG A 242 5.31 -9.75 -7.84
C ARG A 242 6.34 -10.55 -8.62
N ASN A 243 6.41 -10.35 -9.91
CA ASN A 243 7.49 -10.84 -10.77
C ASN A 243 7.68 -9.89 -11.96
N HIS A 244 8.72 -10.10 -12.73
CA HIS A 244 9.04 -9.25 -13.90
C HIS A 244 7.81 -9.07 -14.81
N SER A 245 7.16 -10.18 -15.22
CA SER A 245 6.02 -10.13 -16.15
C SER A 245 4.81 -9.39 -15.56
N SER A 246 4.50 -9.58 -14.26
CA SER A 246 3.39 -8.87 -13.62
C SER A 246 3.68 -7.38 -13.49
N ILE A 247 4.92 -6.99 -13.16
CA ILE A 247 5.34 -5.59 -13.06
C ILE A 247 5.22 -4.88 -14.41
N ILE A 248 5.70 -5.51 -15.48
CA ILE A 248 5.60 -4.95 -16.84
C ILE A 248 4.14 -4.82 -17.28
N ARG A 249 3.29 -5.83 -17.04
CA ARG A 249 1.84 -5.71 -17.31
C ARG A 249 1.20 -4.57 -16.52
N GLY A 250 1.54 -4.43 -15.23
CA GLY A 250 1.07 -3.32 -14.41
C GLY A 250 1.46 -1.96 -14.97
N LEU A 251 2.70 -1.83 -15.43
CA LEU A 251 3.18 -0.59 -16.06
C LEU A 251 2.39 -0.26 -17.33
N HIS A 252 2.22 -1.24 -18.23
CA HIS A 252 1.42 -1.05 -19.44
C HIS A 252 -0.02 -0.65 -19.15
N ASP A 253 -0.67 -1.30 -18.16
CA ASP A 253 -2.04 -0.97 -17.75
C ASP A 253 -2.13 0.48 -17.26
N ILE A 254 -1.20 0.92 -16.41
CA ILE A 254 -1.20 2.29 -15.87
C ILE A 254 -0.94 3.32 -16.96
N LEU A 255 -0.02 3.08 -17.88
CA LEU A 255 0.23 3.97 -19.01
C LEU A 255 -0.95 4.05 -19.97
N LYS A 256 -1.67 2.94 -20.18
CA LYS A 256 -2.91 2.93 -20.95
C LYS A 256 -3.99 3.77 -20.28
N ILE A 257 -4.21 3.56 -18.98
CA ILE A 257 -5.17 4.35 -18.19
C ILE A 257 -4.84 5.83 -18.26
N GLU A 258 -3.58 6.21 -18.12
CA GLU A 258 -3.13 7.60 -18.21
C GLU A 258 -3.51 8.24 -19.55
N ARG A 259 -3.21 7.57 -20.68
CA ARG A 259 -3.55 8.07 -22.02
C ARG A 259 -5.06 8.24 -22.21
N GLU A 260 -5.85 7.24 -21.80
CA GLU A 260 -7.29 7.20 -22.02
C GLU A 260 -8.08 8.13 -21.08
N SER A 261 -7.49 8.50 -19.93
CA SER A 261 -8.14 9.31 -18.89
C SER A 261 -7.60 10.72 -18.78
N LYS A 262 -6.78 11.18 -19.72
CA LYS A 262 -6.15 12.49 -19.69
C LYS A 262 -7.17 13.62 -19.44
N GLY A 263 -6.92 14.42 -18.40
CA GLY A 263 -7.75 15.60 -18.05
C GLY A 263 -9.10 15.28 -17.41
N LEU A 264 -9.38 14.02 -17.01
CA LEU A 264 -10.64 13.65 -16.37
C LEU A 264 -10.72 14.05 -14.90
N SER A 265 -9.64 13.87 -14.13
CA SER A 265 -9.66 14.02 -12.67
C SER A 265 -8.25 14.20 -12.10
N ALA A 266 -8.07 15.20 -11.24
CA ALA A 266 -6.83 15.43 -10.50
C ALA A 266 -6.51 14.20 -9.61
N LYS A 267 -7.51 13.70 -8.88
CA LYS A 267 -7.38 12.49 -8.06
C LYS A 267 -6.83 11.29 -8.85
N LEU A 268 -7.37 11.04 -10.05
CA LEU A 268 -6.91 9.94 -10.89
C LEU A 268 -5.47 10.16 -11.37
N ASN A 269 -5.10 11.39 -11.71
CA ASN A 269 -3.73 11.73 -12.09
C ASN A 269 -2.74 11.47 -10.95
N ASP A 270 -3.09 11.84 -9.71
CA ASP A 270 -2.27 11.58 -8.53
C ASP A 270 -2.13 10.07 -8.28
N MET A 271 -3.23 9.31 -8.40
CA MET A 271 -3.19 7.85 -8.27
C MET A 271 -2.30 7.20 -9.32
N ILE A 272 -2.35 7.66 -10.58
CA ILE A 272 -1.49 7.20 -11.68
C ILE A 272 -0.02 7.49 -11.35
N LEU A 273 0.27 8.71 -10.91
CA LEU A 273 1.63 9.13 -10.57
C LEU A 273 2.22 8.26 -9.45
N VAL A 274 1.50 8.08 -8.35
CA VAL A 274 1.97 7.24 -7.24
C VAL A 274 2.10 5.79 -7.66
N SER A 275 1.20 5.27 -8.51
CA SER A 275 1.31 3.91 -9.04
C SER A 275 2.59 3.71 -9.88
N LYS A 276 2.98 4.69 -10.68
CA LYS A 276 4.25 4.65 -11.44
C LYS A 276 5.45 4.53 -10.52
N PHE A 277 5.51 5.31 -9.43
CA PHE A 277 6.60 5.21 -8.45
C PHE A 277 6.67 3.84 -7.78
N ILE A 278 5.52 3.29 -7.37
CA ILE A 278 5.45 1.95 -6.76
C ILE A 278 5.95 0.88 -7.75
N ILE A 279 5.53 0.95 -9.00
CA ILE A 279 5.92 -0.01 -10.05
C ILE A 279 7.41 0.08 -10.33
N ILE A 280 7.97 1.28 -10.45
CA ILE A 280 9.41 1.47 -10.71
C ILE A 280 10.23 0.97 -9.53
N GLY A 281 9.87 1.31 -8.30
CA GLY A 281 10.54 0.77 -7.11
C GLY A 281 10.52 -0.76 -7.10
N ALA A 282 9.35 -1.37 -7.36
CA ALA A 282 9.21 -2.82 -7.41
C ALA A 282 10.00 -3.49 -8.55
N TYR A 283 10.21 -2.80 -9.66
CA TYR A 283 11.06 -3.28 -10.77
C TYR A 283 12.54 -3.23 -10.41
N LEU A 284 12.97 -2.14 -9.78
CA LEU A 284 14.37 -1.90 -9.42
C LEU A 284 14.86 -2.86 -8.34
N ARG A 285 14.04 -3.17 -7.34
CA ARG A 285 14.39 -4.08 -6.25
C ARG A 285 14.27 -5.54 -6.70
N LYS A 286 15.40 -6.14 -7.06
CA LYS A 286 15.50 -7.53 -7.53
C LYS A 286 15.84 -8.48 -6.39
N GLU A 287 15.06 -8.45 -5.33
CA GLU A 287 15.15 -9.31 -4.15
C GLU A 287 13.76 -9.52 -3.54
N SER A 288 13.65 -10.35 -2.52
CA SER A 288 12.49 -10.40 -1.61
C SER A 288 12.91 -9.98 -0.22
N ARG A 289 12.21 -8.95 0.35
CA ARG A 289 12.51 -8.37 1.67
C ARG A 289 11.26 -7.78 2.30
N GLY A 290 10.89 -8.24 3.48
CA GLY A 290 9.71 -7.74 4.19
C GLY A 290 8.44 -7.76 3.33
N CYS A 291 7.80 -6.62 3.16
CA CYS A 291 6.58 -6.49 2.36
C CYS A 291 6.79 -6.57 0.84
N HIS A 292 8.02 -6.60 0.35
CA HIS A 292 8.33 -6.73 -1.07
C HIS A 292 8.70 -8.18 -1.39
N LEU A 293 7.77 -8.94 -2.00
CA LEU A 293 7.97 -10.33 -2.40
C LEU A 293 8.04 -10.46 -3.92
N ARG A 294 9.16 -11.00 -4.41
CA ARG A 294 9.42 -11.32 -5.82
C ARG A 294 9.48 -12.82 -6.02
N SER A 295 8.57 -13.40 -6.80
CA SER A 295 8.63 -14.85 -7.10
C SER A 295 9.80 -15.24 -8.00
N ASP A 296 10.35 -14.29 -8.76
CA ASP A 296 11.53 -14.42 -9.62
C ASP A 296 12.86 -14.08 -8.92
N TYR A 297 12.83 -13.46 -7.73
CA TYR A 297 13.97 -13.12 -6.87
C TYR A 297 13.61 -13.41 -5.41
N LYS A 298 13.66 -14.68 -5.01
CA LYS A 298 13.07 -15.18 -3.75
C LYS A 298 13.88 -14.82 -2.50
N ASN A 299 15.17 -14.59 -2.64
CA ASN A 299 16.07 -14.35 -1.53
C ASN A 299 16.27 -12.86 -1.27
N THR A 300 16.70 -12.53 -0.06
CA THR A 300 17.29 -11.23 0.25
C THR A 300 18.70 -11.18 -0.28
N GLU A 301 19.14 -10.01 -0.72
CA GLU A 301 20.50 -9.79 -1.26
C GLU A 301 21.15 -8.62 -0.53
N ASP A 302 22.40 -8.77 -0.11
CA ASP A 302 23.10 -7.74 0.67
C ASP A 302 23.31 -6.42 -0.09
N ASN A 303 23.51 -6.50 -1.41
CA ASN A 303 23.61 -5.33 -2.30
C ASN A 303 22.30 -4.53 -2.42
N PHE A 304 21.19 -5.06 -1.95
CA PHE A 304 19.90 -4.36 -1.86
C PHE A 304 19.59 -3.84 -0.45
N ILE A 305 20.54 -3.89 0.50
CA ILE A 305 20.45 -3.17 1.78
C ILE A 305 20.69 -1.68 1.52
N LEU A 306 19.75 -1.08 0.78
CA LEU A 306 19.77 0.34 0.39
C LEU A 306 18.35 0.84 0.13
N HIS A 307 18.20 2.16 0.13
CA HIS A 307 16.96 2.83 -0.22
C HIS A 307 16.93 3.19 -1.71
N PHE A 308 15.81 2.99 -2.39
CA PHE A 308 15.63 3.44 -3.76
C PHE A 308 15.00 4.83 -3.79
N ASP A 309 15.83 5.82 -4.04
CA ASP A 309 15.41 7.22 -4.20
C ASP A 309 14.94 7.48 -5.63
N LEU A 310 13.76 8.08 -5.76
CA LEU A 310 13.13 8.42 -7.03
C LEU A 310 12.67 9.88 -7.03
N LYS A 311 12.80 10.56 -8.16
CA LYS A 311 12.25 11.90 -8.39
C LYS A 311 11.25 11.91 -9.52
N PHE A 312 10.35 12.88 -9.51
CA PHE A 312 9.40 13.08 -10.60
C PHE A 312 10.08 13.27 -11.96
N SER A 313 11.21 14.00 -11.99
CA SER A 313 12.03 14.20 -13.19
C SER A 313 12.56 12.92 -13.83
N ASP A 314 12.69 11.85 -13.04
CA ASP A 314 13.33 10.62 -13.49
C ASP A 314 12.33 9.60 -14.07
N LEU A 315 11.03 9.85 -13.89
CA LEU A 315 9.98 8.86 -14.21
C LEU A 315 9.98 8.45 -15.69
N ASP A 316 9.94 9.42 -16.60
CA ASP A 316 9.80 9.12 -18.02
C ASP A 316 11.02 8.38 -18.58
N SER A 317 12.23 8.76 -18.15
CA SER A 317 13.47 8.07 -18.54
C SER A 317 13.49 6.64 -18.00
N LYS A 318 13.15 6.42 -16.72
CA LYS A 318 13.10 5.08 -16.13
C LYS A 318 12.02 4.20 -16.75
N ILE A 319 10.83 4.74 -17.04
CA ILE A 319 9.77 4.02 -17.74
C ILE A 319 10.26 3.58 -19.12
N THR A 320 10.88 4.47 -19.87
CA THR A 320 11.43 4.17 -21.22
C THR A 320 12.50 3.07 -21.15
N GLU A 321 13.41 3.15 -20.19
CA GLU A 321 14.43 2.12 -19.94
C GLU A 321 13.80 0.76 -19.66
N ILE A 322 12.83 0.70 -18.74
CA ILE A 322 12.12 -0.52 -18.35
C ILE A 322 11.44 -1.18 -19.56
N LEU A 323 10.74 -0.39 -20.39
CA LEU A 323 10.01 -0.90 -21.54
C LEU A 323 10.97 -1.42 -22.62
N ASN A 324 12.06 -0.70 -22.92
CA ASN A 324 13.07 -1.12 -23.86
C ASN A 324 13.74 -2.44 -23.45
N LEU A 325 14.03 -2.62 -22.16
CA LEU A 325 14.59 -3.87 -21.64
C LEU A 325 13.60 -5.03 -21.75
N ALA A 326 12.30 -4.79 -21.52
CA ALA A 326 11.25 -5.81 -21.66
C ALA A 326 11.07 -6.25 -23.13
N ASP A 327 11.06 -5.30 -24.06
CA ASP A 327 10.92 -5.62 -25.51
C ASP A 327 12.13 -6.41 -26.03
N ASN A 328 13.33 -6.05 -25.63
CA ASN A 328 14.54 -6.78 -26.00
C ASN A 328 14.58 -8.22 -25.45
N ALA A 329 14.04 -8.45 -24.26
CA ALA A 329 13.92 -9.79 -23.67
C ALA A 329 12.91 -10.66 -24.44
N ASN A 330 11.78 -10.09 -24.87
CA ASN A 330 10.79 -10.79 -25.68
C ASN A 330 11.34 -11.17 -27.08
N HIS A 331 12.11 -10.30 -27.72
CA HIS A 331 12.74 -10.61 -29.01
C HIS A 331 13.75 -11.75 -28.92
N LYS A 332 14.50 -11.88 -27.84
CA LYS A 332 15.44 -13.00 -27.64
C LYS A 332 14.75 -14.35 -27.39
N GLN A 333 13.52 -14.36 -26.85
CA GLN A 333 12.75 -15.59 -26.63
C GLN A 333 12.04 -16.09 -27.91
N VAL A 334 11.85 -15.24 -28.90
CA VAL A 334 11.20 -15.60 -30.20
C VAL A 334 12.22 -16.10 -31.23
N VAL A 335 13.52 -15.83 -31.03
CA VAL A 335 14.62 -16.18 -31.97
C VAL A 335 15.36 -17.48 -31.56
N ASN A 336 15.06 -18.04 -30.38
CA ASN A 336 15.53 -19.35 -29.92
C ASN A 336 14.37 -20.36 -29.90
#